data_121a40b1379e9e4004f65739cac1bd74
#
_entry.id   121a40b1379e9e4004f65739cac1bd74
#
_cell.length_a   1.000
_cell.length_b   1.000
_cell.length_c   1.000
_cell.angle_alpha   90.00
_cell.angle_beta   90.00
_cell.angle_gamma   90.00
#
_symmetry.space_group_name_H-M   'P 1'
#
loop_
_entity.id
_entity.type
_entity.pdbx_description
1 polymer ?
#
loop_
_entity_poly.entity_id
_entity_poly.type
_entity_poly.pdbx_seq_one_letter_code
_entity_poly.pdbx_strand_id
1 'polypeptide(L)'
;LENNRKPRNQSEQMILNNYEVMKWIVANKEEPFTIERIKTIQAIITKDTIHEDEPGAFRTTDDINVVDVQTGAILYTPPVAKQLDDLMHALCQFTNDELKFSFFLHPIARGIISHFLMGYIHPFPDGNGRTARALFYWYLLKHGYWLIEYMSVSRIILNSKAQYAKAYLHTEQDDNDLTYF
;
A
#
# COMPACT_ATOMS: atom_id res chain seq x y z
N LEU A 1 -7.14 19.62 13.44
CA LEU A 1 -6.42 20.30 12.34
C LEU A 1 -6.78 21.79 12.21
N GLU A 2 -7.80 22.26 12.93
CA GLU A 2 -8.25 23.67 12.88
C GLU A 2 -7.25 24.68 13.48
N ASN A 3 -6.19 24.23 14.17
CA ASN A 3 -5.33 25.12 14.95
C ASN A 3 -3.85 25.15 14.52
N ASN A 4 -3.46 24.69 13.33
CA ASN A 4 -2.04 24.71 12.86
C ASN A 4 -1.03 24.15 13.90
N ARG A 5 -1.48 23.31 14.81
CA ARG A 5 -0.68 22.75 15.89
C ARG A 5 0.17 21.60 15.36
N LYS A 6 1.45 21.59 15.73
CA LYS A 6 2.34 20.45 15.44
C LYS A 6 1.85 19.17 16.14
N PRO A 7 2.00 18.01 15.50
CA PRO A 7 1.74 16.72 16.14
C PRO A 7 2.52 16.56 17.45
N ARG A 8 1.90 15.99 18.48
CA ARG A 8 2.51 15.79 19.80
C ARG A 8 3.31 14.49 19.91
N ASN A 9 2.96 13.53 19.05
CA ASN A 9 3.57 12.20 19.05
C ASN A 9 3.46 11.58 17.65
N GLN A 10 4.11 10.42 17.48
CA GLN A 10 4.15 9.69 16.23
C GLN A 10 2.75 9.29 15.70
N SER A 11 1.82 8.95 16.59
CA SER A 11 0.45 8.59 16.18
C SER A 11 -0.30 9.78 15.58
N GLU A 12 -0.18 10.98 16.20
CA GLU A 12 -0.76 12.21 15.62
C GLU A 12 -0.07 12.56 14.29
N GLN A 13 1.24 12.35 14.16
CA GLN A 13 1.97 12.55 12.91
C GLN A 13 1.45 11.59 11.81
N MET A 14 1.26 10.31 12.12
CA MET A 14 0.69 9.34 11.18
C MET A 14 -0.72 9.75 10.70
N ILE A 15 -1.55 10.29 11.58
CA ILE A 15 -2.89 10.80 11.21
C ILE A 15 -2.76 11.98 10.25
N LEU A 16 -1.86 12.92 10.53
CA LEU A 16 -1.59 14.06 9.66
C LEU A 16 -1.10 13.59 8.29
N ASN A 17 -0.14 12.67 8.25
CA ASN A 17 0.40 12.12 7.01
C ASN A 17 -0.69 11.43 6.18
N ASN A 18 -1.58 10.65 6.82
CA ASN A 18 -2.72 10.04 6.12
C ASN A 18 -3.66 11.09 5.52
N TYR A 19 -3.92 12.18 6.24
CA TYR A 19 -4.74 13.28 5.72
C TYR A 19 -4.07 13.96 4.52
N GLU A 20 -2.76 14.24 4.59
CA GLU A 20 -2.02 14.85 3.49
C GLU A 20 -1.97 13.95 2.25
N VAL A 21 -1.80 12.64 2.45
CA VAL A 21 -1.87 11.66 1.34
C VAL A 21 -3.25 11.67 0.69
N MET A 22 -4.33 11.69 1.48
CA MET A 22 -5.69 11.73 0.91
C MET A 22 -5.92 13.01 0.09
N LYS A 23 -5.45 14.16 0.55
CA LYS A 23 -5.49 15.40 -0.23
C LYS A 23 -4.70 15.28 -1.54
N TRP A 24 -3.50 14.71 -1.47
CA TRP A 24 -2.68 14.48 -2.64
C TRP A 24 -3.37 13.55 -3.65
N ILE A 25 -3.96 12.45 -3.18
CA ILE A 25 -4.70 11.49 -4.01
C ILE A 25 -5.87 12.18 -4.70
N VAL A 26 -6.70 12.94 -3.99
CA VAL A 26 -7.85 13.65 -4.57
C VAL A 26 -7.40 14.62 -5.66
N ALA A 27 -6.31 15.34 -5.42
CA ALA A 27 -5.76 16.29 -6.40
C ALA A 27 -5.15 15.62 -7.65
N ASN A 28 -4.71 14.36 -7.53
CA ASN A 28 -4.02 13.62 -8.59
C ASN A 28 -4.80 12.37 -9.06
N LYS A 29 -6.09 12.25 -8.73
CA LYS A 29 -6.83 11.00 -8.93
C LYS A 29 -6.89 10.53 -10.40
N GLU A 30 -6.88 11.45 -11.35
CA GLU A 30 -6.95 11.12 -12.78
C GLU A 30 -5.58 10.72 -13.38
N GLU A 31 -4.51 10.96 -12.64
CA GLU A 31 -3.16 10.69 -13.11
C GLU A 31 -2.87 9.18 -13.17
N PRO A 32 -1.95 8.72 -14.06
CA PRO A 32 -1.55 7.32 -14.09
C PRO A 32 -0.72 6.93 -12.86
N PHE A 33 -0.76 5.66 -12.50
CA PHE A 33 0.14 5.10 -11.48
C PHE A 33 1.54 4.98 -12.06
N THR A 34 2.51 5.63 -11.42
CA THR A 34 3.93 5.52 -11.75
C THR A 34 4.74 5.24 -10.50
N ILE A 35 5.94 4.70 -10.68
CA ILE A 35 6.87 4.43 -9.57
C ILE A 35 7.14 5.71 -8.78
N GLU A 36 7.35 6.85 -9.46
CA GLU A 36 7.64 8.14 -8.83
C GLU A 36 6.47 8.62 -7.96
N ARG A 37 5.23 8.44 -8.42
CA ARG A 37 4.04 8.80 -7.66
C ARG A 37 3.83 7.89 -6.46
N ILE A 38 4.11 6.59 -6.61
CA ILE A 38 4.07 5.64 -5.49
C ILE A 38 5.12 6.00 -4.44
N LYS A 39 6.33 6.34 -4.87
CA LYS A 39 7.41 6.86 -3.99
C LYS A 39 7.00 8.14 -3.29
N THR A 40 6.33 9.06 -4.00
CA THR A 40 5.79 10.29 -3.41
C THR A 40 4.76 10.01 -2.33
N ILE A 41 3.83 9.10 -2.57
CA ILE A 41 2.83 8.67 -1.58
C ILE A 41 3.52 8.09 -0.34
N GLN A 42 4.49 7.20 -0.52
CA GLN A 42 5.21 6.60 0.61
C GLN A 42 5.98 7.68 1.40
N ALA A 43 6.65 8.62 0.72
CA ALA A 43 7.35 9.71 1.37
C ALA A 43 6.42 10.58 2.23
N ILE A 44 5.20 10.90 1.74
CA ILE A 44 4.21 11.63 2.53
C ILE A 44 3.75 10.81 3.74
N ILE A 45 3.46 9.52 3.53
CA ILE A 45 2.97 8.61 4.59
C ILE A 45 3.97 8.44 5.73
N THR A 46 5.27 8.41 5.41
CA THR A 46 6.33 8.14 6.37
C THR A 46 6.99 9.39 6.94
N LYS A 47 6.61 10.56 6.45
CA LYS A 47 7.19 11.84 6.89
C LYS A 47 7.18 11.95 8.42
N ASP A 48 8.35 12.22 8.98
CA ASP A 48 8.57 12.41 10.43
C ASP A 48 8.11 11.22 11.31
N THR A 49 7.97 10.02 10.73
CA THR A 49 7.57 8.81 11.46
C THR A 49 8.55 7.66 11.36
N ILE A 50 9.53 7.76 10.47
CA ILE A 50 10.64 6.81 10.34
C ILE A 50 11.96 7.54 10.55
N HIS A 51 12.96 6.79 11.02
CA HIS A 51 14.33 7.30 11.25
C HIS A 51 15.23 7.13 10.03
N GLU A 52 14.69 6.76 8.89
CA GLU A 52 15.48 6.47 7.69
C GLU A 52 15.66 7.70 6.83
N ASP A 53 16.86 7.83 6.28
CA ASP A 53 17.34 9.04 5.62
C ASP A 53 16.73 9.29 4.23
N GLU A 54 15.96 8.33 3.66
CA GLU A 54 15.44 8.45 2.29
C GLU A 54 13.96 8.07 2.17
N PRO A 55 13.01 8.93 2.60
CA PRO A 55 11.60 8.74 2.30
C PRO A 55 11.36 8.64 0.79
N GLY A 56 10.56 7.66 0.36
CA GLY A 56 10.28 7.43 -1.07
C GLY A 56 11.35 6.59 -1.80
N ALA A 57 12.39 6.10 -1.11
CA ALA A 57 13.37 5.20 -1.70
C ALA A 57 12.98 3.73 -1.54
N PHE A 58 13.22 2.92 -2.56
CA PHE A 58 13.10 1.47 -2.44
C PHE A 58 14.23 0.93 -1.55
N ARG A 59 13.96 -0.16 -0.83
CA ARG A 59 14.98 -0.90 -0.10
C ARG A 59 16.04 -1.44 -1.06
N THR A 60 17.26 -1.49 -0.58
CA THR A 60 18.41 -2.00 -1.33
C THR A 60 18.92 -3.33 -0.79
N THR A 61 18.38 -3.79 0.34
CA THR A 61 18.76 -5.01 1.05
C THR A 61 17.61 -6.02 1.08
N ASP A 62 17.94 -7.27 1.36
CA ASP A 62 16.99 -8.41 1.43
C ASP A 62 16.70 -8.85 2.87
N ASP A 63 17.12 -8.08 3.86
CA ASP A 63 16.98 -8.36 5.29
C ASP A 63 15.61 -7.96 5.87
N ILE A 64 14.70 -7.48 5.03
CA ILE A 64 13.35 -7.11 5.44
C ILE A 64 12.44 -8.34 5.40
N ASN A 65 11.81 -8.64 6.53
CA ASN A 65 10.81 -9.67 6.66
C ASN A 65 9.53 -9.10 7.27
N VAL A 66 8.40 -9.65 6.86
CA VAL A 66 7.13 -9.42 7.55
C VAL A 66 7.06 -10.37 8.73
N VAL A 67 7.02 -9.82 9.94
CA VAL A 67 7.05 -10.61 11.18
C VAL A 67 5.75 -10.45 11.97
N ASP A 68 5.38 -11.50 12.67
CA ASP A 68 4.35 -11.43 13.68
C ASP A 68 4.87 -10.62 14.88
N VAL A 69 4.19 -9.53 15.21
CA VAL A 69 4.62 -8.60 16.26
C VAL A 69 4.58 -9.24 17.66
N GLN A 70 3.76 -10.29 17.87
CA GLN A 70 3.61 -10.94 19.18
C GLN A 70 4.64 -12.04 19.36
N THR A 71 4.90 -12.82 18.31
CA THR A 71 5.77 -14.01 18.38
C THR A 71 7.16 -13.79 17.84
N GLY A 72 7.37 -12.75 17.04
CA GLY A 72 8.61 -12.51 16.27
C GLY A 72 8.83 -13.50 15.11
N ALA A 73 7.86 -14.37 14.84
CA ALA A 73 7.95 -15.33 13.76
C ALA A 73 7.91 -14.61 12.39
N ILE A 74 8.76 -15.05 11.46
CA ILE A 74 8.72 -14.56 10.07
C ILE A 74 7.46 -15.15 9.44
N LEU A 75 6.56 -14.27 9.03
CA LEU A 75 5.34 -14.63 8.30
C LEU A 75 5.58 -14.69 6.81
N TYR A 76 6.37 -13.77 6.28
CA TYR A 76 6.63 -13.64 4.86
C TYR A 76 8.00 -13.04 4.59
N THR A 77 8.70 -13.56 3.58
CA THR A 77 9.96 -12.99 3.05
C THR A 77 9.68 -12.40 1.67
N PRO A 78 9.77 -11.06 1.52
CA PRO A 78 9.50 -10.40 0.24
C PRO A 78 10.51 -10.79 -0.87
N PRO A 79 10.17 -10.54 -2.15
CA PRO A 79 11.09 -10.72 -3.26
C PRO A 79 12.40 -9.97 -3.05
N VAL A 80 13.50 -10.46 -3.66
CA VAL A 80 14.82 -9.82 -3.53
C VAL A 80 14.85 -8.41 -4.11
N ALA A 81 15.63 -7.51 -3.49
CA ALA A 81 15.68 -6.09 -3.84
C ALA A 81 15.99 -5.82 -5.32
N LYS A 82 16.84 -6.66 -5.95
CA LYS A 82 17.18 -6.54 -7.37
C LYS A 82 16.00 -6.70 -8.34
N GLN A 83 14.89 -7.26 -7.90
CA GLN A 83 13.68 -7.46 -8.71
C GLN A 83 12.65 -6.33 -8.53
N LEU A 84 12.88 -5.39 -7.61
CA LEU A 84 11.87 -4.40 -7.23
C LEU A 84 11.47 -3.50 -8.39
N ASP A 85 12.43 -3.05 -9.22
CA ASP A 85 12.10 -2.18 -10.34
C ASP A 85 11.17 -2.88 -11.34
N ASP A 86 11.46 -4.12 -11.73
CA ASP A 86 10.64 -4.90 -12.65
C ASP A 86 9.25 -5.18 -12.06
N LEU A 87 9.19 -5.60 -10.79
CA LEU A 87 7.93 -5.89 -10.10
C LEU A 87 7.07 -4.62 -9.94
N MET A 88 7.67 -3.49 -9.63
CA MET A 88 6.95 -2.23 -9.49
C MET A 88 6.47 -1.69 -10.85
N HIS A 89 7.24 -1.88 -11.92
CA HIS A 89 6.77 -1.59 -13.27
C HIS A 89 5.57 -2.46 -13.64
N ALA A 90 5.63 -3.77 -13.39
CA ALA A 90 4.52 -4.69 -13.62
C ALA A 90 3.28 -4.30 -12.81
N LEU A 91 3.44 -3.91 -11.54
CA LEU A 91 2.36 -3.39 -10.71
C LEU A 91 1.72 -2.14 -11.32
N CYS A 92 2.52 -1.18 -11.78
CA CYS A 92 2.00 0.03 -12.43
C CYS A 92 1.22 -0.29 -13.71
N GLN A 93 1.75 -1.16 -14.58
CA GLN A 93 1.06 -1.61 -15.80
C GLN A 93 -0.26 -2.31 -15.49
N PHE A 94 -0.27 -3.20 -14.49
CA PHE A 94 -1.49 -3.87 -14.04
C PHE A 94 -2.52 -2.87 -13.53
N THR A 95 -2.09 -1.94 -12.68
CA THR A 95 -2.99 -0.95 -12.05
C THR A 95 -3.51 0.08 -13.04
N ASN A 96 -2.77 0.39 -14.09
CA ASN A 96 -3.18 1.31 -15.18
C ASN A 96 -4.04 0.66 -16.27
N ASP A 97 -4.49 -0.58 -16.12
CA ASP A 97 -5.24 -1.31 -17.16
C ASP A 97 -4.45 -1.54 -18.48
N GLU A 98 -3.12 -1.49 -18.42
CA GLU A 98 -2.27 -1.71 -19.60
C GLU A 98 -2.18 -3.19 -19.99
N LEU A 99 -2.38 -4.09 -19.01
CA LEU A 99 -2.42 -5.54 -19.23
C LEU A 99 -3.82 -5.97 -19.67
N LYS A 100 -3.91 -6.55 -20.87
CA LYS A 100 -5.17 -7.07 -21.41
C LYS A 100 -5.38 -8.51 -20.98
N PHE A 101 -6.54 -8.79 -20.42
CA PHE A 101 -6.99 -10.14 -20.08
C PHE A 101 -8.07 -10.59 -21.06
N SER A 102 -8.23 -11.90 -21.23
CA SER A 102 -9.31 -12.51 -22.02
C SER A 102 -10.65 -12.50 -21.30
N PHE A 103 -10.69 -12.03 -20.06
CA PHE A 103 -11.88 -11.94 -19.20
C PHE A 103 -12.01 -10.53 -18.62
N PHE A 104 -13.22 -10.19 -18.19
CA PHE A 104 -13.48 -8.93 -17.50
C PHE A 104 -13.01 -9.01 -16.05
N LEU A 105 -12.11 -8.09 -15.68
CA LEU A 105 -11.69 -7.92 -14.29
C LEU A 105 -12.36 -6.67 -13.72
N HIS A 106 -13.25 -6.87 -12.74
CA HIS A 106 -13.98 -5.76 -12.12
C HIS A 106 -13.01 -4.77 -11.44
N PRO A 107 -13.24 -3.43 -11.54
CA PRO A 107 -12.31 -2.44 -10.95
C PRO A 107 -12.05 -2.65 -9.46
N ILE A 108 -13.06 -3.00 -8.66
CA ILE A 108 -12.85 -3.28 -7.23
C ILE A 108 -11.88 -4.47 -7.05
N ALA A 109 -12.05 -5.54 -7.82
CA ALA A 109 -11.15 -6.70 -7.76
C ALA A 109 -9.72 -6.30 -8.15
N ARG A 110 -9.55 -5.50 -9.22
CA ARG A 110 -8.23 -4.99 -9.62
C ARG A 110 -7.60 -4.11 -8.53
N GLY A 111 -8.38 -3.26 -7.88
CA GLY A 111 -7.91 -2.45 -6.74
C GLY A 111 -7.45 -3.33 -5.57
N ILE A 112 -8.20 -4.40 -5.25
CA ILE A 112 -7.83 -5.37 -4.21
C ILE A 112 -6.53 -6.10 -4.59
N ILE A 113 -6.40 -6.56 -5.83
CA ILE A 113 -5.19 -7.22 -6.33
C ILE A 113 -3.98 -6.25 -6.26
N SER A 114 -4.14 -5.00 -6.69
CA SER A 114 -3.08 -3.99 -6.60
C SER A 114 -2.66 -3.73 -5.16
N HIS A 115 -3.61 -3.73 -4.22
CA HIS A 115 -3.34 -3.62 -2.79
C HIS A 115 -2.51 -4.82 -2.30
N PHE A 116 -2.93 -6.05 -2.63
CA PHE A 116 -2.19 -7.25 -2.28
C PHE A 116 -0.77 -7.23 -2.85
N LEU A 117 -0.62 -6.99 -4.16
CA LEU A 117 0.67 -6.97 -4.84
C LEU A 117 1.64 -5.95 -4.22
N MET A 118 1.15 -4.76 -3.85
CA MET A 118 1.97 -3.76 -3.17
C MET A 118 2.50 -4.26 -1.81
N GLY A 119 1.67 -4.97 -1.06
CA GLY A 119 2.06 -5.61 0.20
C GLY A 119 3.02 -6.78 0.00
N TYR A 120 2.79 -7.59 -1.04
CA TYR A 120 3.61 -8.72 -1.44
C TYR A 120 5.01 -8.29 -1.90
N ILE A 121 5.11 -7.32 -2.80
CA ILE A 121 6.40 -6.79 -3.30
C ILE A 121 7.22 -6.18 -2.17
N HIS A 122 6.56 -5.51 -1.23
CA HIS A 122 7.16 -4.87 -0.06
C HIS A 122 8.38 -4.01 -0.39
N PRO A 123 8.25 -3.03 -1.29
CA PRO A 123 9.40 -2.37 -1.90
C PRO A 123 10.11 -1.37 -0.97
N PHE A 124 9.48 -0.94 0.12
CA PHE A 124 10.02 0.08 1.01
C PHE A 124 10.51 -0.52 2.33
N PRO A 125 11.47 0.13 3.01
CA PRO A 125 11.87 -0.25 4.36
C PRO A 125 10.72 -0.15 5.37
N ASP A 126 9.86 0.88 5.25
CA ASP A 126 8.64 1.03 6.06
C ASP A 126 7.50 1.67 5.25
N GLY A 127 6.28 1.57 5.76
CA GLY A 127 5.10 2.20 5.18
C GLY A 127 4.42 1.40 4.08
N ASN A 128 4.87 0.17 3.76
CA ASN A 128 4.31 -0.64 2.68
C ASN A 128 2.80 -0.86 2.81
N GLY A 129 2.32 -1.26 3.98
CA GLY A 129 0.89 -1.47 4.22
C GLY A 129 0.06 -0.18 4.16
N ARG A 130 0.64 0.96 4.58
CA ARG A 130 -0.02 2.28 4.45
C ARG A 130 -0.09 2.71 2.99
N THR A 131 1.00 2.50 2.25
CA THR A 131 1.08 2.78 0.80
C THR A 131 0.12 1.89 0.02
N ALA A 132 0.04 0.59 0.32
CA ALA A 132 -0.91 -0.33 -0.32
C ALA A 132 -2.36 0.15 -0.17
N ARG A 133 -2.76 0.58 1.04
CA ARG A 133 -4.09 1.15 1.26
C ARG A 133 -4.31 2.46 0.50
N ALA A 134 -3.30 3.33 0.45
CA ALA A 134 -3.38 4.58 -0.31
C ALA A 134 -3.56 4.32 -1.81
N LEU A 135 -2.84 3.34 -2.39
CA LEU A 135 -3.02 2.94 -3.79
C LEU A 135 -4.42 2.39 -4.05
N PHE A 136 -4.96 1.58 -3.14
CA PHE A 136 -6.32 1.08 -3.22
C PHE A 136 -7.35 2.23 -3.24
N TYR A 137 -7.22 3.21 -2.33
CA TYR A 137 -8.07 4.40 -2.32
C TYR A 137 -7.96 5.18 -3.63
N TRP A 138 -6.73 5.43 -4.10
CA TRP A 138 -6.50 6.17 -5.34
C TRP A 138 -7.14 5.46 -6.52
N TYR A 139 -6.92 4.14 -6.65
CA TYR A 139 -7.47 3.34 -7.73
C TYR A 139 -9.00 3.43 -7.77
N LEU A 140 -9.66 3.25 -6.63
CA LEU A 140 -11.12 3.30 -6.56
C LEU A 140 -11.68 4.70 -6.87
N LEU A 141 -11.05 5.76 -6.37
CA LEU A 141 -11.45 7.14 -6.70
C LEU A 141 -11.34 7.44 -8.18
N LYS A 142 -10.24 7.03 -8.81
CA LYS A 142 -10.00 7.15 -10.26
C LYS A 142 -11.11 6.47 -11.08
N HIS A 143 -11.65 5.36 -10.56
CA HIS A 143 -12.72 4.59 -11.23
C HIS A 143 -14.14 4.99 -10.77
N GLY A 144 -14.30 6.14 -10.15
CA GLY A 144 -15.60 6.72 -9.81
C GLY A 144 -16.25 6.21 -8.52
N TYR A 145 -15.54 5.42 -7.72
CA TYR A 145 -16.04 4.92 -6.42
C TYR A 145 -15.85 5.99 -5.33
N TRP A 146 -16.50 7.14 -5.48
CA TRP A 146 -16.31 8.31 -4.61
C TRP A 146 -16.64 8.05 -3.14
N LEU A 147 -17.54 7.09 -2.83
CA LEU A 147 -17.90 6.72 -1.45
C LEU A 147 -16.69 6.25 -0.63
N ILE A 148 -15.61 5.79 -1.29
CA ILE A 148 -14.40 5.33 -0.58
C ILE A 148 -13.75 6.46 0.25
N GLU A 149 -13.95 7.72 -0.09
CA GLU A 149 -13.46 8.86 0.69
C GLU A 149 -14.01 8.87 2.13
N TYR A 150 -15.19 8.31 2.33
CA TYR A 150 -15.88 8.25 3.62
C TYR A 150 -15.72 6.92 4.33
N MET A 151 -15.08 5.94 3.71
CA MET A 151 -14.87 4.60 4.25
C MET A 151 -13.48 4.46 4.85
N SER A 152 -13.38 4.14 6.12
CA SER A 152 -12.09 3.87 6.76
C SER A 152 -11.69 2.40 6.63
N VAL A 153 -11.11 2.01 5.48
CA VAL A 153 -10.54 0.66 5.27
C VAL A 153 -9.52 0.33 6.35
N SER A 154 -8.68 1.30 6.73
CA SER A 154 -7.71 1.11 7.81
C SER A 154 -8.36 0.73 9.15
N ARG A 155 -9.54 1.27 9.46
CA ARG A 155 -10.29 0.91 10.68
C ARG A 155 -10.85 -0.51 10.60
N ILE A 156 -11.35 -0.91 9.43
CA ILE A 156 -11.86 -2.28 9.19
C ILE A 156 -10.71 -3.27 9.40
N ILE A 157 -9.56 -3.04 8.76
CA ILE A 157 -8.37 -3.88 8.91
C ILE A 157 -7.91 -3.92 10.38
N LEU A 158 -7.90 -2.79 11.08
CA LEU A 158 -7.52 -2.71 12.50
C LEU A 158 -8.41 -3.59 13.38
N ASN A 159 -9.71 -3.65 13.09
CA ASN A 159 -10.67 -4.47 13.83
C ASN A 159 -10.61 -5.96 13.45
N SER A 160 -9.97 -6.31 12.34
CA SER A 160 -9.87 -7.68 11.79
C SER A 160 -8.43 -8.08 11.43
N LYS A 161 -7.44 -7.60 12.19
CA LYS A 161 -6.00 -7.83 11.91
C LYS A 161 -5.65 -9.28 11.64
N ALA A 162 -6.16 -10.19 12.47
CA ALA A 162 -5.86 -11.62 12.33
C ALA A 162 -6.43 -12.20 11.03
N GLN A 163 -7.63 -11.78 10.62
CA GLN A 163 -8.24 -12.23 9.36
C GLN A 163 -7.48 -11.65 8.17
N TYR A 164 -7.11 -10.37 8.22
CA TYR A 164 -6.32 -9.72 7.20
C TYR A 164 -4.95 -10.39 7.01
N ALA A 165 -4.23 -10.68 8.09
CA ALA A 165 -2.96 -11.40 8.04
C ALA A 165 -3.12 -12.83 7.49
N LYS A 166 -4.19 -13.55 7.90
CA LYS A 166 -4.48 -14.88 7.38
C LYS A 166 -4.80 -14.87 5.89
N ALA A 167 -5.51 -13.85 5.37
CA ALA A 167 -5.79 -13.74 3.95
C ALA A 167 -4.48 -13.65 3.15
N TYR A 168 -3.52 -12.83 3.57
CA TYR A 168 -2.19 -12.80 2.96
C TYR A 168 -1.50 -14.17 2.99
N LEU A 169 -1.40 -14.78 4.17
CA LEU A 169 -0.73 -16.08 4.34
C LEU A 169 -1.36 -17.18 3.48
N HIS A 170 -2.70 -17.27 3.43
CA HIS A 170 -3.37 -18.27 2.59
C HIS A 170 -3.10 -18.03 1.12
N THR A 171 -3.19 -16.78 0.66
CA THR A 171 -2.86 -16.42 -0.74
C THR A 171 -1.43 -16.82 -1.08
N GLU A 172 -0.46 -16.49 -0.24
CA GLU A 172 0.97 -16.78 -0.46
C GLU A 172 1.28 -18.28 -0.42
N GLN A 173 0.56 -19.06 0.41
CA GLN A 173 0.75 -20.51 0.54
C GLN A 173 0.06 -21.32 -0.56
N ASP A 174 -0.88 -20.74 -1.29
CA ASP A 174 -1.64 -21.38 -2.36
C ASP A 174 -1.35 -20.73 -3.72
N ASP A 175 -0.08 -20.72 -4.10
CA ASP A 175 0.43 -20.24 -5.40
C ASP A 175 -0.10 -18.83 -5.79
N ASN A 176 -0.34 -17.98 -4.79
CA ASN A 176 -0.93 -16.65 -4.93
C ASN A 176 -2.39 -16.65 -5.42
N ASP A 177 -3.17 -17.65 -5.02
CA ASP A 177 -4.62 -17.62 -5.24
C ASP A 177 -5.28 -16.50 -4.44
N LEU A 178 -5.69 -15.46 -5.13
CA LEU A 178 -6.27 -14.24 -4.55
C LEU A 178 -7.73 -14.41 -4.08
N THR A 179 -8.32 -15.61 -4.21
CA THR A 179 -9.68 -15.85 -3.70
C THR A 179 -9.80 -15.73 -2.18
N TYR A 180 -8.67 -15.82 -1.45
CA TYR A 180 -8.59 -15.64 0.00
C TYR A 180 -8.50 -14.15 0.41
N PHE A 181 -8.07 -13.27 -0.46
CA PHE A 181 -7.81 -11.88 -0.18
C PHE A 181 -8.98 -10.98 -0.57
#